data_70af44da402e60da950ef6b0c17bbf73
#
_entry.id   70af44da402e60da950ef6b0c17bbf73
#
_cell.length_a   1.000
_cell.length_b   1.000
_cell.length_c   1.000
_cell.angle_alpha   90.00
_cell.angle_beta   90.00
_cell.angle_gamma   90.00
#
_symmetry.space_group_name_H-M   'P 1'
#
loop_
_entity.id
_entity.type
_entity.pdbx_description
1 polymer ?
#
loop_
_entity_poly.entity_id
_entity_poly.type
_entity_poly.pdbx_seq_one_letter_code
_entity_poly.pdbx_strand_id
1 'polypeptide(L)'
;MEQPIQSVIRFMRREVVLTAAVLLALLSSVFVGPANLDLSYIDWNTLALLFGLMAVMKGFQKAGMFLSLGSRLLEVTASTRSMLAVLVFLPFVCSMVITNDVSLITFVPFGIAVLKIAGQEKLVVPMAVLQTAAANLGSMFTPMGNPQNLYLYGKSGMGFLELCGILFPYVLASGLAMLLLIVIRKPEPVKS
;
A
#
# COMPACT_ATOMS: atom_id res chain seq x y z
N MET A 1 26.26 1.46 31.03
CA MET A 1 24.85 1.82 31.21
C MET A 1 24.29 2.80 30.11
N GLU A 2 25.13 3.43 29.29
CA GLU A 2 24.67 4.39 28.26
C GLU A 2 24.10 3.74 26.98
N GLN A 3 24.51 2.51 26.65
CA GLN A 3 24.06 1.83 25.42
C GLN A 3 22.53 1.57 25.30
N PRO A 4 21.81 1.13 26.36
CA PRO A 4 20.38 0.86 26.24
C PRO A 4 19.56 2.12 26.01
N ILE A 5 19.91 3.24 26.67
CA ILE A 5 19.19 4.51 26.53
C ILE A 5 19.34 5.09 25.13
N GLN A 6 20.55 5.05 24.55
CA GLN A 6 20.81 5.52 23.20
C GLN A 6 20.06 4.66 22.16
N SER A 7 19.94 3.35 22.40
CA SER A 7 19.15 2.45 21.53
C SER A 7 17.67 2.79 21.56
N VAL A 8 17.11 3.08 22.74
CA VAL A 8 15.71 3.50 22.89
C VAL A 8 15.46 4.84 22.20
N ILE A 9 16.33 5.84 22.39
CA ILE A 9 16.21 7.15 21.73
C ILE A 9 16.29 7.00 20.22
N ARG A 10 17.18 6.16 19.71
CA ARG A 10 17.31 5.88 18.27
C ARG A 10 16.06 5.20 17.73
N PHE A 11 15.50 4.25 18.46
CA PHE A 11 14.23 3.60 18.10
C PHE A 11 13.08 4.61 18.07
N MET A 12 12.94 5.45 19.11
CA MET A 12 11.90 6.48 19.16
C MET A 12 11.98 7.48 18.00
N ARG A 13 13.20 7.87 17.60
CA ARG A 13 13.40 8.76 16.45
C ARG A 13 13.12 8.08 15.11
N ARG A 14 13.29 6.77 15.03
CA ARG A 14 13.01 6.01 13.81
C ARG A 14 11.54 5.71 13.65
N GLU A 15 10.86 5.39 14.75
CA GLU A 15 9.44 5.02 14.79
C GLU A 15 8.61 6.13 15.44
N VAL A 16 8.60 7.32 14.82
CA VAL A 16 7.96 8.52 15.38
C VAL A 16 6.47 8.32 15.63
N VAL A 17 5.75 7.68 14.69
CA VAL A 17 4.30 7.44 14.79
C VAL A 17 4.00 6.50 15.97
N LEU A 18 4.75 5.41 16.10
CA LEU A 18 4.60 4.46 17.19
C LEU A 18 4.91 5.13 18.52
N THR A 19 5.98 5.93 18.60
CA THR A 19 6.35 6.67 19.81
C THR A 19 5.27 7.64 20.23
N ALA A 20 4.72 8.42 19.28
CA ALA A 20 3.63 9.35 19.55
C ALA A 20 2.37 8.60 20.02
N ALA A 21 2.02 7.48 19.38
CA ALA A 21 0.88 6.66 19.78
C ALA A 21 1.03 6.11 21.21
N VAL A 22 2.22 5.60 21.56
CA VAL A 22 2.49 5.10 22.91
C VAL A 22 2.41 6.22 23.96
N LEU A 23 2.98 7.39 23.66
CA LEU A 23 2.90 8.54 24.56
C LEU A 23 1.46 9.01 24.77
N LEU A 24 0.66 9.10 23.71
CA LEU A 24 -0.75 9.46 23.78
C LEU A 24 -1.56 8.41 24.55
N ALA A 25 -1.28 7.13 24.36
CA ALA A 25 -1.92 6.05 25.11
C ALA A 25 -1.60 6.13 26.60
N LEU A 26 -0.34 6.38 26.97
CA LEU A 26 0.08 6.57 28.36
C LEU A 26 -0.58 7.80 28.99
N LEU A 27 -0.64 8.91 28.28
CA LEU A 27 -1.33 10.12 28.75
C LEU A 27 -2.83 9.85 28.94
N SER A 28 -3.48 9.22 27.96
CA SER A 28 -4.89 8.86 28.03
C SER A 28 -5.20 7.93 29.21
N SER A 29 -4.32 6.97 29.50
CA SER A 29 -4.51 6.04 30.63
C SER A 29 -4.54 6.73 32.00
N VAL A 30 -3.83 7.86 32.13
CA VAL A 30 -3.85 8.66 33.35
C VAL A 30 -5.23 9.33 33.56
N PHE A 31 -5.86 9.79 32.46
CA PHE A 31 -7.18 10.44 32.54
C PHE A 31 -8.33 9.43 32.68
N VAL A 32 -8.23 8.27 32.04
CA VAL A 32 -9.26 7.22 32.07
C VAL A 32 -9.25 6.46 33.40
N GLY A 33 -8.11 6.43 34.08
CA GLY A 33 -7.89 5.68 35.31
C GLY A 33 -7.64 4.19 35.08
N PRO A 34 -6.79 3.55 35.90
CA PRO A 34 -6.37 2.17 35.68
C PRO A 34 -7.50 1.14 35.82
N ALA A 35 -8.57 1.45 36.51
CA ALA A 35 -9.73 0.58 36.70
C ALA A 35 -10.58 0.42 35.43
N ASN A 36 -10.46 1.34 34.47
CA ASN A 36 -11.21 1.35 33.22
C ASN A 36 -10.36 0.89 32.02
N LEU A 37 -9.11 0.46 32.26
CA LEU A 37 -8.26 -0.10 31.21
C LEU A 37 -8.62 -1.57 31.02
N ASP A 38 -9.37 -1.85 29.95
CA ASP A 38 -9.76 -3.19 29.59
C ASP A 38 -9.05 -3.61 28.29
N LEU A 39 -8.48 -4.82 28.28
CA LEU A 39 -7.88 -5.42 27.09
C LEU A 39 -8.92 -5.80 26.02
N SER A 40 -10.21 -5.73 26.35
CA SER A 40 -11.31 -5.95 25.38
C SER A 40 -11.37 -4.90 24.27
N TYR A 41 -10.72 -3.74 24.46
CA TYR A 41 -10.58 -2.73 23.40
C TYR A 41 -9.71 -3.21 22.23
N ILE A 42 -8.86 -4.21 22.47
CA ILE A 42 -7.98 -4.78 21.46
C ILE A 42 -8.72 -5.86 20.69
N ASP A 43 -8.96 -5.63 19.40
CA ASP A 43 -9.53 -6.64 18.51
C ASP A 43 -8.46 -7.65 18.09
N TRP A 44 -8.26 -8.67 18.94
CA TRP A 44 -7.25 -9.72 18.73
C TRP A 44 -7.47 -10.51 17.44
N ASN A 45 -8.73 -10.69 17.01
CA ASN A 45 -9.05 -11.38 15.77
C ASN A 45 -8.54 -10.58 14.56
N THR A 46 -8.83 -9.28 14.52
CA THR A 46 -8.32 -8.41 13.44
C THR A 46 -6.79 -8.37 13.44
N LEU A 47 -6.14 -8.27 14.60
CA LEU A 47 -4.67 -8.30 14.68
C LEU A 47 -4.08 -9.62 14.19
N ALA A 48 -4.66 -10.76 14.55
CA ALA A 48 -4.21 -12.08 14.10
C ALA A 48 -4.37 -12.23 12.58
N LEU A 49 -5.49 -11.78 12.02
CA LEU A 49 -5.73 -11.79 10.57
C LEU A 49 -4.73 -10.89 9.82
N LEU A 50 -4.49 -9.68 10.32
CA LEU A 50 -3.49 -8.76 9.75
C LEU A 50 -2.09 -9.38 9.77
N PHE A 51 -1.68 -9.96 10.90
CA PHE A 51 -0.38 -10.62 11.03
C PHE A 51 -0.23 -11.78 10.03
N GLY A 52 -1.24 -12.66 9.95
CA GLY A 52 -1.25 -13.78 9.03
C GLY A 52 -1.18 -13.32 7.57
N LEU A 53 -1.98 -12.32 7.19
CA LEU A 53 -1.97 -11.74 5.86
C LEU A 53 -0.59 -11.16 5.53
N MET A 54 -0.01 -10.35 6.43
CA MET A 54 1.31 -9.74 6.22
C MET A 54 2.42 -10.80 6.08
N ALA A 55 2.37 -11.88 6.87
CA ALA A 55 3.34 -12.97 6.79
C ALA A 55 3.28 -13.69 5.42
N VAL A 56 2.08 -14.03 4.95
CA VAL A 56 1.86 -14.64 3.62
C VAL A 56 2.33 -13.72 2.50
N MET A 57 1.93 -12.45 2.54
CA MET A 57 2.31 -11.46 1.52
C MET A 57 3.82 -11.22 1.49
N LYS A 58 4.48 -11.22 2.65
CA LYS A 58 5.94 -11.14 2.72
C LYS A 58 6.63 -12.35 2.09
N GLY A 59 6.03 -13.53 2.20
CA GLY A 59 6.47 -14.72 1.49
C GLY A 59 6.42 -14.54 -0.03
N PHE A 60 5.30 -14.11 -0.58
CA PHE A 60 5.15 -13.83 -2.01
C PHE A 60 6.09 -12.74 -2.52
N GLN A 61 6.29 -11.67 -1.74
CA GLN A 61 7.25 -10.62 -2.06
C GLN A 61 8.67 -11.17 -2.15
N LYS A 62 9.11 -11.98 -1.17
CA LYS A 62 10.44 -12.61 -1.18
C LYS A 62 10.62 -13.59 -2.35
N ALA A 63 9.56 -14.29 -2.75
CA ALA A 63 9.57 -15.16 -3.92
C ALA A 63 9.68 -14.38 -5.26
N GLY A 64 9.66 -13.05 -5.25
CA GLY A 64 9.77 -12.22 -6.44
C GLY A 64 8.55 -12.27 -7.37
N MET A 65 7.44 -12.85 -6.93
CA MET A 65 6.27 -13.09 -7.76
C MET A 65 5.74 -11.80 -8.40
N PHE A 66 5.65 -10.71 -7.63
CA PHE A 66 5.14 -9.43 -8.11
C PHE A 66 6.08 -8.76 -9.12
N LEU A 67 7.41 -8.88 -8.89
CA LEU A 67 8.41 -8.36 -9.82
C LEU A 67 8.42 -9.14 -11.14
N SER A 68 8.29 -10.47 -11.07
CA SER A 68 8.18 -11.32 -12.26
C SER A 68 6.93 -11.00 -13.08
N LEU A 69 5.80 -10.73 -12.43
CA LEU A 69 4.58 -10.28 -13.11
C LEU A 69 4.80 -8.93 -13.78
N GLY A 70 5.41 -7.98 -13.08
CA GLY A 70 5.69 -6.63 -13.58
C GLY A 70 6.61 -6.65 -14.80
N SER A 71 7.71 -7.42 -14.76
CA SER A 71 8.65 -7.50 -15.87
C SER A 71 8.01 -8.09 -17.13
N ARG A 72 7.22 -9.18 -17.00
CA ARG A 72 6.50 -9.77 -18.15
C ARG A 72 5.51 -8.80 -18.79
N LEU A 73 4.79 -8.00 -17.98
CA LEU A 73 3.88 -7.00 -18.51
C LEU A 73 4.60 -5.86 -19.22
N LEU A 74 5.83 -5.55 -18.83
CA LEU A 74 6.63 -4.51 -19.47
C LEU A 74 7.22 -4.96 -20.81
N GLU A 75 7.50 -6.24 -20.99
CA GLU A 75 8.01 -6.80 -22.27
C GLU A 75 7.10 -6.50 -23.46
N VAL A 76 5.80 -6.35 -23.24
CA VAL A 76 4.80 -6.03 -24.29
C VAL A 76 4.56 -4.54 -24.48
N THR A 77 5.31 -3.66 -23.79
CA THR A 77 5.10 -2.21 -23.89
C THR A 77 5.97 -1.59 -24.98
N ALA A 78 5.34 -0.91 -25.93
CA ALA A 78 6.03 -0.28 -27.08
C ALA A 78 6.17 1.25 -26.95
N SER A 79 5.56 1.87 -25.92
CA SER A 79 5.57 3.31 -25.75
C SER A 79 5.69 3.72 -24.26
N THR A 80 6.19 4.91 -24.03
CA THR A 80 6.27 5.49 -22.67
C THR A 80 4.91 5.54 -21.98
N ARG A 81 3.84 5.76 -22.74
CA ARG A 81 2.46 5.80 -22.21
C ARG A 81 2.01 4.41 -21.74
N SER A 82 2.23 3.37 -22.56
CA SER A 82 1.88 2.00 -22.17
C SER A 82 2.73 1.50 -21.01
N MET A 83 4.01 1.84 -20.99
CA MET A 83 4.89 1.54 -19.85
C MET A 83 4.39 2.22 -18.55
N LEU A 84 4.05 3.51 -18.60
CA LEU A 84 3.50 4.23 -17.47
C LEU A 84 2.16 3.63 -17.01
N ALA A 85 1.30 3.24 -17.96
CA ALA A 85 0.04 2.56 -17.64
C ALA A 85 0.28 1.25 -16.88
N VAL A 86 1.17 0.39 -17.37
CA VAL A 86 1.53 -0.86 -16.65
C VAL A 86 2.08 -0.56 -15.28
N LEU A 87 3.04 0.36 -15.16
CA LEU A 87 3.66 0.71 -13.89
C LEU A 87 2.65 1.25 -12.86
N VAL A 88 1.62 1.99 -13.28
CA VAL A 88 0.59 2.55 -12.38
C VAL A 88 -0.52 1.54 -12.09
N PHE A 89 -0.99 0.78 -13.08
CA PHE A 89 -2.07 -0.18 -12.88
C PHE A 89 -1.62 -1.46 -12.16
N LEU A 90 -0.34 -1.81 -12.23
CA LEU A 90 0.19 -2.96 -11.51
C LEU A 90 0.02 -2.81 -9.99
N PRO A 91 0.48 -1.72 -9.33
CA PRO A 91 0.19 -1.50 -7.92
C PRO A 91 -1.30 -1.28 -7.63
N PHE A 92 -2.09 -0.69 -8.55
CA PHE A 92 -3.54 -0.54 -8.40
C PHE A 92 -4.24 -1.90 -8.23
N VAL A 93 -3.96 -2.85 -9.11
CA VAL A 93 -4.58 -4.19 -9.07
C VAL A 93 -3.99 -5.04 -7.95
N CYS A 94 -2.66 -5.03 -7.78
CA CYS A 94 -2.03 -5.81 -6.74
C CYS A 94 -2.46 -5.37 -5.34
N SER A 95 -2.66 -4.08 -5.11
CA SER A 95 -3.12 -3.57 -3.80
C SER A 95 -4.54 -4.00 -3.41
N MET A 96 -5.32 -4.52 -4.35
CA MET A 96 -6.62 -5.15 -4.04
C MET A 96 -6.48 -6.45 -3.25
N VAL A 97 -5.34 -7.13 -3.40
CA VAL A 97 -5.08 -8.44 -2.77
C VAL A 97 -4.02 -8.34 -1.68
N ILE A 98 -2.97 -7.55 -1.94
CA ILE A 98 -1.94 -7.21 -0.97
C ILE A 98 -2.21 -5.82 -0.40
N THR A 99 -1.62 -5.49 0.75
CA THR A 99 -1.78 -4.13 1.29
C THR A 99 -1.15 -3.07 0.38
N ASN A 100 -1.73 -1.87 0.38
CA ASN A 100 -1.19 -0.72 -0.36
C ASN A 100 0.29 -0.47 -0.05
N ASP A 101 0.71 -0.60 1.22
CA ASP A 101 2.10 -0.38 1.66
C ASP A 101 3.05 -1.40 1.03
N VAL A 102 2.69 -2.69 1.05
CA VAL A 102 3.50 -3.76 0.42
C VAL A 102 3.57 -3.55 -1.09
N SER A 103 2.46 -3.13 -1.71
CA SER A 103 2.42 -2.78 -3.12
C SER A 103 3.39 -1.65 -3.44
N LEU A 104 3.37 -0.56 -2.68
CA LEU A 104 4.24 0.60 -2.90
C LEU A 104 5.72 0.27 -2.67
N ILE A 105 6.07 -0.42 -1.58
CA ILE A 105 7.46 -0.82 -1.29
C ILE A 105 8.03 -1.71 -2.42
N THR A 106 7.16 -2.48 -3.09
CA THR A 106 7.56 -3.36 -4.19
C THR A 106 7.67 -2.62 -5.51
N PHE A 107 6.62 -1.89 -5.90
CA PHE A 107 6.49 -1.37 -7.26
C PHE A 107 7.07 0.02 -7.48
N VAL A 108 7.22 0.85 -6.45
CA VAL A 108 7.86 2.17 -6.62
C VAL A 108 9.34 2.03 -6.96
N PRO A 109 10.18 1.27 -6.21
CA PRO A 109 11.57 1.05 -6.58
C PRO A 109 11.72 0.36 -7.94
N PHE A 110 10.83 -0.61 -8.24
CA PHE A 110 10.80 -1.28 -9.53
C PHE A 110 10.55 -0.30 -10.69
N GLY A 111 9.52 0.55 -10.57
CA GLY A 111 9.20 1.55 -11.58
C GLY A 111 10.32 2.58 -11.78
N ILE A 112 10.99 3.00 -10.68
CA ILE A 112 12.15 3.89 -10.76
C ILE A 112 13.28 3.23 -11.56
N ALA A 113 13.58 1.95 -11.29
CA ALA A 113 14.61 1.22 -12.01
C ALA A 113 14.28 1.10 -13.50
N VAL A 114 13.04 0.73 -13.85
CA VAL A 114 12.56 0.61 -15.23
C VAL A 114 12.67 1.93 -15.98
N LEU A 115 12.19 3.04 -15.40
CA LEU A 115 12.24 4.35 -16.03
C LEU A 115 13.66 4.87 -16.23
N LYS A 116 14.59 4.56 -15.32
CA LYS A 116 16.01 4.89 -15.47
C LYS A 116 16.65 4.11 -16.62
N ILE A 117 16.38 2.80 -16.70
CA ILE A 117 16.90 1.95 -17.79
C ILE A 117 16.35 2.45 -19.14
N ALA A 118 15.07 2.85 -19.19
CA ALA A 118 14.42 3.39 -20.38
C ALA A 118 14.84 4.84 -20.72
N GLY A 119 15.72 5.48 -19.94
CA GLY A 119 16.13 6.87 -20.17
C GLY A 119 15.01 7.89 -19.92
N GLN A 120 13.98 7.52 -19.14
CA GLN A 120 12.78 8.31 -18.89
C GLN A 120 12.73 8.86 -17.45
N GLU A 121 13.85 9.37 -16.96
CA GLU A 121 13.99 9.85 -15.57
C GLU A 121 12.99 10.97 -15.21
N LYS A 122 12.58 11.79 -16.20
CA LYS A 122 11.56 12.82 -16.02
C LYS A 122 10.21 12.31 -15.51
N LEU A 123 9.92 11.03 -15.77
CA LEU A 123 8.68 10.38 -15.38
C LEU A 123 8.73 9.73 -13.99
N VAL A 124 9.89 9.68 -13.35
CA VAL A 124 10.06 9.03 -12.03
C VAL A 124 9.14 9.64 -10.98
N VAL A 125 9.16 10.96 -10.83
CA VAL A 125 8.31 11.64 -9.83
C VAL A 125 6.82 11.53 -10.17
N PRO A 126 6.37 11.85 -11.41
CA PRO A 126 4.97 11.63 -11.78
C PRO A 126 4.50 10.19 -11.63
N MET A 127 5.34 9.21 -12.01
CA MET A 127 5.02 7.79 -11.84
C MET A 127 4.85 7.43 -10.36
N ALA A 128 5.78 7.83 -9.49
CA ALA A 128 5.70 7.53 -8.06
C ALA A 128 4.44 8.13 -7.41
N VAL A 129 4.07 9.36 -7.78
CA VAL A 129 2.83 10.00 -7.32
C VAL A 129 1.60 9.23 -7.79
N LEU A 130 1.55 8.86 -9.08
CA LEU A 130 0.44 8.09 -9.63
C LEU A 130 0.36 6.69 -9.01
N GLN A 131 1.50 6.00 -8.79
CA GLN A 131 1.53 4.70 -8.12
C GLN A 131 1.01 4.79 -6.68
N THR A 132 1.37 5.84 -5.96
CA THR A 132 0.89 6.07 -4.59
C THR A 132 -0.62 6.27 -4.56
N ALA A 133 -1.15 7.10 -5.44
CA ALA A 133 -2.59 7.28 -5.59
C ALA A 133 -3.27 5.96 -6.02
N ALA A 134 -2.73 5.29 -7.02
CA ALA A 134 -3.27 4.05 -7.57
C ALA A 134 -3.31 2.92 -6.52
N ALA A 135 -2.24 2.70 -5.76
CA ALA A 135 -2.22 1.67 -4.72
C ALA A 135 -3.25 1.95 -3.61
N ASN A 136 -3.40 3.22 -3.19
CA ASN A 136 -4.40 3.58 -2.19
C ASN A 136 -5.84 3.43 -2.72
N LEU A 137 -6.10 3.87 -3.94
CA LEU A 137 -7.43 3.76 -4.56
C LEU A 137 -7.81 2.32 -4.92
N GLY A 138 -6.84 1.51 -5.36
CA GLY A 138 -7.05 0.08 -5.62
C GLY A 138 -7.32 -0.70 -4.34
N SER A 139 -6.55 -0.43 -3.29
CA SER A 139 -6.63 -1.15 -2.02
C SER A 139 -7.97 -1.02 -1.30
N MET A 140 -8.77 -0.01 -1.61
CA MET A 140 -10.10 0.12 -1.00
C MET A 140 -11.10 -0.94 -1.49
N PHE A 141 -10.82 -1.66 -2.59
CA PHE A 141 -11.78 -2.59 -3.19
C PHE A 141 -12.10 -3.79 -2.31
N THR A 142 -11.12 -4.30 -1.56
CA THR A 142 -11.28 -5.49 -0.73
C THR A 142 -10.93 -5.23 0.73
N PRO A 143 -11.42 -6.05 1.65
CA PRO A 143 -11.03 -5.96 3.06
C PRO A 143 -9.53 -6.10 3.28
N MET A 144 -8.84 -6.87 2.42
CA MET A 144 -7.42 -7.20 2.55
C MET A 144 -6.50 -6.08 2.06
N GLY A 145 -7.01 -5.13 1.27
CA GLY A 145 -6.20 -4.08 0.65
C GLY A 145 -5.58 -3.09 1.65
N ASN A 146 -6.20 -2.90 2.81
CA ASN A 146 -5.61 -2.13 3.91
C ASN A 146 -6.21 -2.51 5.27
N PRO A 147 -5.49 -2.25 6.40
CA PRO A 147 -5.95 -2.59 7.74
C PRO A 147 -7.30 -1.96 8.12
N GLN A 148 -7.55 -0.73 7.65
CA GLN A 148 -8.79 -0.01 7.95
C GLN A 148 -10.00 -0.70 7.33
N ASN A 149 -9.89 -1.16 6.09
CA ASN A 149 -10.95 -1.90 5.42
C ASN A 149 -11.23 -3.23 6.13
N LEU A 150 -10.18 -3.93 6.55
CA LEU A 150 -10.34 -5.21 7.25
C LEU A 150 -11.07 -5.01 8.59
N TYR A 151 -10.73 -3.96 9.33
CA TYR A 151 -11.40 -3.62 10.58
C TYR A 151 -12.89 -3.25 10.35
N LEU A 152 -13.17 -2.37 9.39
CA LEU A 152 -14.53 -1.96 9.05
C LEU A 152 -15.36 -3.15 8.56
N TYR A 153 -14.78 -4.01 7.73
CA TYR A 153 -15.42 -5.24 7.27
C TYR A 153 -15.80 -6.15 8.44
N GLY A 154 -14.87 -6.37 9.38
CA GLY A 154 -15.12 -7.20 10.57
C GLY A 154 -16.24 -6.65 11.49
N LYS A 155 -16.42 -5.33 11.51
CA LYS A 155 -17.48 -4.67 12.31
C LYS A 155 -18.80 -4.50 11.57
N SER A 156 -18.80 -4.51 10.25
CA SER A 156 -19.99 -4.22 9.43
C SER A 156 -21.01 -5.36 9.39
N GLY A 157 -20.60 -6.60 9.62
CA GLY A 157 -21.42 -7.79 9.42
C GLY A 157 -21.74 -8.10 7.95
N MET A 158 -21.19 -7.34 6.99
CA MET A 158 -21.41 -7.52 5.56
C MET A 158 -20.73 -8.77 5.01
N GLY A 159 -21.29 -9.35 3.95
CA GLY A 159 -20.60 -10.36 3.14
C GLY A 159 -19.48 -9.76 2.30
N PHE A 160 -18.48 -10.58 1.96
CA PHE A 160 -17.34 -10.14 1.13
C PHE A 160 -17.78 -9.53 -0.20
N LEU A 161 -18.68 -10.22 -0.93
CA LEU A 161 -19.18 -9.74 -2.22
C LEU A 161 -20.05 -8.48 -2.09
N GLU A 162 -20.76 -8.32 -1.00
CA GLU A 162 -21.56 -7.14 -0.71
C GLU A 162 -20.66 -5.91 -0.55
N LEU A 163 -19.60 -6.00 0.25
CA LEU A 163 -18.63 -4.92 0.40
C LEU A 163 -17.98 -4.56 -0.95
N CYS A 164 -17.51 -5.58 -1.68
CA CYS A 164 -16.91 -5.36 -3.01
C CYS A 164 -17.90 -4.70 -3.98
N GLY A 165 -19.18 -5.10 -3.95
CA GLY A 165 -20.22 -4.51 -4.78
C GLY A 165 -20.46 -3.03 -4.48
N ILE A 166 -20.45 -2.64 -3.21
CA ILE A 166 -20.60 -1.23 -2.76
C ILE A 166 -19.38 -0.39 -3.21
N LEU A 167 -18.18 -0.95 -3.13
CA LEU A 167 -16.93 -0.24 -3.43
C LEU A 167 -16.58 -0.25 -4.93
N PHE A 168 -17.13 -1.18 -5.70
CA PHE A 168 -16.84 -1.33 -7.13
C PHE A 168 -16.97 -0.04 -7.95
N PRO A 169 -18.07 0.75 -7.86
CA PRO A 169 -18.20 1.97 -8.67
C PRO A 169 -17.11 3.02 -8.33
N TYR A 170 -16.69 3.11 -7.09
CA TYR A 170 -15.64 4.05 -6.66
C TYR A 170 -14.27 3.62 -7.19
N VAL A 171 -13.98 2.33 -7.13
CA VAL A 171 -12.72 1.77 -7.65
C VAL A 171 -12.67 1.88 -9.17
N LEU A 172 -13.78 1.62 -9.86
CA LEU A 172 -13.89 1.77 -11.30
C LEU A 172 -13.67 3.24 -11.72
N ALA A 173 -14.35 4.18 -11.05
CA ALA A 173 -14.17 5.61 -11.31
C ALA A 173 -12.71 6.05 -11.05
N SER A 174 -12.09 5.55 -10.00
CA SER A 174 -10.67 5.79 -9.69
C SER A 174 -9.74 5.25 -10.78
N GLY A 175 -9.99 4.03 -11.24
CA GLY A 175 -9.22 3.43 -12.35
C GLY A 175 -9.34 4.23 -13.64
N LEU A 176 -10.55 4.66 -13.98
CA LEU A 176 -10.78 5.52 -15.15
C LEU A 176 -10.10 6.88 -15.01
N ALA A 177 -10.12 7.50 -13.83
CA ALA A 177 -9.42 8.74 -13.57
C ALA A 177 -7.89 8.58 -13.74
N MET A 178 -7.30 7.48 -13.21
CA MET A 178 -5.88 7.18 -13.41
C MET A 178 -5.55 6.97 -14.89
N LEU A 179 -6.38 6.23 -15.62
CA LEU A 179 -6.22 6.03 -17.05
C LEU A 179 -6.24 7.36 -17.81
N LEU A 180 -7.20 8.23 -17.50
CA LEU A 180 -7.32 9.55 -18.10
C LEU A 180 -6.06 10.40 -17.86
N LEU A 181 -5.54 10.44 -16.64
CA LEU A 181 -4.31 11.16 -16.30
C LEU A 181 -3.09 10.65 -17.08
N ILE A 182 -3.05 9.36 -17.40
CA ILE A 182 -1.97 8.77 -18.21
C ILE A 182 -2.17 9.11 -19.69
N VAL A 183 -3.40 9.02 -20.21
CA VAL A 183 -3.71 9.24 -21.63
C VAL A 183 -3.52 10.70 -22.06
N ILE A 184 -3.79 11.65 -21.20
CA ILE A 184 -3.56 13.10 -21.45
C ILE A 184 -2.07 13.39 -21.66
N ARG A 185 -1.15 12.58 -21.13
CA ARG A 185 0.30 12.77 -21.35
C ARG A 185 0.68 12.43 -22.78
N LYS A 186 1.54 13.26 -23.37
CA LYS A 186 2.08 13.01 -24.73
C LYS A 186 2.96 11.74 -24.69
N PRO A 187 2.77 10.81 -25.61
CA PRO A 187 3.65 9.64 -25.73
C PRO A 187 5.02 10.09 -26.25
N GLU A 188 6.07 9.61 -25.60
CA GLU A 188 7.44 9.70 -26.13
C GLU A 188 7.91 8.29 -26.52
N PRO A 189 8.68 8.13 -27.59
CA PRO A 189 9.24 6.83 -27.92
C PRO A 189 10.23 6.39 -26.84
N VAL A 190 10.16 5.12 -26.45
CA VAL A 190 11.15 4.52 -25.56
C VAL A 190 12.42 4.29 -26.37
N LYS A 191 13.55 4.80 -25.89
CA LYS A 191 14.86 4.46 -26.48
C LYS A 191 15.13 2.98 -26.21
N SER A 192 15.11 2.19 -27.26
CA SER A 192 15.59 0.79 -27.26
C SER A 192 17.08 0.73 -27.07
#